data_b8783f41b85106f82f7846300b332215
#
_entry.id   b8783f41b85106f82f7846300b332215
#
_cell.length_a   1.000
_cell.length_b   1.000
_cell.length_c   1.000
_cell.angle_alpha   90.00
_cell.angle_beta   90.00
_cell.angle_gamma   90.00
#
_symmetry.space_group_name_H-M   'P 1'
#
loop_
_entity.id
_entity.type
_entity.pdbx_description
1 polymer ?
#
loop_
_entity_poly.entity_id
_entity_poly.type
_entity_poly.pdbx_seq_one_letter_code
_entity_poly.pdbx_strand_id
1 'polypeptide(L)'
;MTFIKKAFTKRNAIKVLSYVLTSIISALIGWGVSYFLPVQNPIEKELTCTLNSVVKISNKDFGETSEDVSEYIYVSSISIKNTGNTAVINADFNQPMSIEFQDNTIIRAKVNKTSNKYVYDEVLKNAKFEDDFLFINDFLLNPSEEFTFLVFTKESPSKIIYH
;
A
#
# COMPACT_ATOMS: atom_id res chain seq x y z
N MET A 1 24.98 3.54 -73.71
CA MET A 1 24.47 3.47 -72.32
C MET A 1 23.47 4.63 -72.19
N THR A 2 22.17 4.31 -72.41
CA THR A 2 21.12 5.32 -72.55
C THR A 2 20.43 5.46 -71.22
N PHE A 3 20.72 6.49 -70.44
CA PHE A 3 20.02 6.80 -69.21
C PHE A 3 18.60 7.29 -69.57
N ILE A 4 17.61 6.48 -69.23
CA ILE A 4 16.21 6.88 -69.33
C ILE A 4 15.98 7.90 -68.18
N LYS A 5 16.00 9.18 -68.54
CA LYS A 5 15.44 10.25 -67.71
C LYS A 5 13.94 10.06 -67.69
N LYS A 6 13.46 9.25 -66.67
CA LYS A 6 12.04 9.13 -66.39
C LYS A 6 11.54 10.53 -65.99
N ALA A 7 10.86 11.22 -66.92
CA ALA A 7 10.31 12.54 -66.64
C ALA A 7 9.40 12.42 -65.38
N PHE A 8 9.83 13.05 -64.32
CA PHE A 8 9.02 13.17 -63.08
C PHE A 8 7.83 14.09 -63.43
N THR A 9 6.73 13.51 -63.82
CA THR A 9 5.55 14.30 -64.17
C THR A 9 5.06 15.06 -62.95
N LYS A 10 4.60 16.31 -63.15
CA LYS A 10 4.04 17.17 -62.10
C LYS A 10 3.01 16.43 -61.23
N ARG A 11 2.30 15.49 -61.82
CA ARG A 11 1.30 14.63 -61.14
C ARG A 11 1.93 13.64 -60.15
N ASN A 12 3.12 13.11 -60.47
CA ASN A 12 3.84 12.19 -59.56
C ASN A 12 4.50 12.96 -58.42
N ALA A 13 5.00 14.17 -58.68
CA ALA A 13 5.54 15.04 -57.64
C ALA A 13 4.47 15.41 -56.59
N ILE A 14 3.26 15.75 -57.04
CA ILE A 14 2.13 16.05 -56.14
C ILE A 14 1.75 14.84 -55.28
N LYS A 15 1.72 13.63 -55.86
CA LYS A 15 1.45 12.41 -55.09
C LYS A 15 2.51 12.14 -54.02
N VAL A 16 3.77 12.23 -54.36
CA VAL A 16 4.89 12.05 -53.41
C VAL A 16 4.80 13.08 -52.28
N LEU A 17 4.56 14.35 -52.63
CA LEU A 17 4.39 15.41 -51.62
C LEU A 17 3.22 15.16 -50.71
N SER A 18 2.09 14.68 -51.24
CA SER A 18 0.91 14.29 -50.41
C SER A 18 1.25 13.18 -49.42
N TYR A 19 1.93 12.11 -49.83
CA TYR A 19 2.33 11.03 -48.92
C TYR A 19 3.28 11.51 -47.82
N VAL A 20 4.26 12.34 -48.17
CA VAL A 20 5.19 12.91 -47.18
C VAL A 20 4.45 13.79 -46.17
N LEU A 21 3.55 14.67 -46.67
CA LEU A 21 2.78 15.54 -45.80
C LEU A 21 1.85 14.73 -44.84
N THR A 22 1.18 13.70 -45.35
CA THR A 22 0.34 12.82 -44.55
C THR A 22 1.17 12.09 -43.47
N SER A 23 2.36 11.61 -43.81
CA SER A 23 3.25 10.95 -42.86
C SER A 23 3.71 11.90 -41.76
N ILE A 24 4.05 13.14 -42.08
CA ILE A 24 4.43 14.16 -41.09
C ILE A 24 3.26 14.50 -40.15
N ILE A 25 2.06 14.70 -40.71
CA ILE A 25 0.86 15.00 -39.94
C ILE A 25 0.54 13.82 -38.98
N SER A 26 0.59 12.58 -39.46
CA SER A 26 0.36 11.40 -38.63
C SER A 26 1.40 11.28 -37.53
N ALA A 27 2.66 11.55 -37.77
CA ALA A 27 3.72 11.55 -36.79
C ALA A 27 3.51 12.64 -35.73
N LEU A 28 3.11 13.85 -36.14
CA LEU A 28 2.82 14.95 -35.24
C LEU A 28 1.58 14.67 -34.35
N ILE A 29 0.54 14.08 -34.92
CA ILE A 29 -0.65 13.66 -34.15
C ILE A 29 -0.26 12.57 -33.16
N GLY A 30 0.47 11.54 -33.57
CA GLY A 30 0.94 10.47 -32.69
C GLY A 30 1.80 11.00 -31.55
N TRP A 31 2.72 11.91 -31.85
CA TRP A 31 3.56 12.55 -30.84
C TRP A 31 2.75 13.46 -29.89
N GLY A 32 1.85 14.27 -30.44
CA GLY A 32 0.96 15.13 -29.66
C GLY A 32 0.05 14.32 -28.74
N VAL A 33 -0.55 13.24 -29.24
CA VAL A 33 -1.40 12.35 -28.42
C VAL A 33 -0.60 11.72 -27.28
N SER A 34 0.64 11.27 -27.55
CA SER A 34 1.51 10.72 -26.48
C SER A 34 1.93 11.75 -25.44
N TYR A 35 1.97 13.03 -25.80
CA TYR A 35 2.32 14.11 -24.88
C TYR A 35 1.13 14.60 -24.02
N PHE A 36 -0.08 14.51 -24.58
CA PHE A 36 -1.30 15.01 -23.92
C PHE A 36 -2.11 13.94 -23.22
N LEU A 37 -1.89 12.65 -23.51
CA LEU A 37 -2.46 11.59 -22.69
C LEU A 37 -1.67 11.53 -21.40
N PRO A 38 -2.30 11.78 -20.25
CA PRO A 38 -1.65 11.56 -18.98
C PRO A 38 -1.20 10.10 -18.94
N VAL A 39 0.06 9.86 -18.67
CA VAL A 39 0.55 8.53 -18.33
C VAL A 39 -0.31 8.12 -17.11
N GLN A 40 -1.27 7.24 -17.35
CA GLN A 40 -2.02 6.65 -16.23
C GLN A 40 -1.00 5.84 -15.45
N ASN A 41 -0.62 6.36 -14.30
CA ASN A 41 0.15 5.57 -13.36
C ASN A 41 -0.64 4.27 -13.11
N PRO A 42 0.00 3.11 -13.20
CA PRO A 42 -0.69 1.86 -12.91
C PRO A 42 -1.34 1.97 -11.53
N ILE A 43 -2.56 1.45 -11.42
CA ILE A 43 -3.24 1.35 -10.11
C ILE A 43 -2.40 0.42 -9.26
N GLU A 44 -1.85 0.95 -8.19
CA GLU A 44 -1.01 0.21 -7.27
C GLU A 44 -1.62 0.28 -5.87
N LYS A 45 -2.04 -0.88 -5.37
CA LYS A 45 -2.51 -1.08 -4.00
C LYS A 45 -1.42 -1.81 -3.25
N GLU A 46 -0.84 -1.16 -2.28
CA GLU A 46 0.25 -1.72 -1.50
C GLU A 46 0.12 -1.34 -0.03
N LEU A 47 0.22 -2.33 0.85
CA LEU A 47 0.33 -2.14 2.29
C LEU A 47 1.72 -2.56 2.77
N THR A 48 2.34 -1.67 3.51
CA THR A 48 3.59 -1.98 4.22
C THR A 48 3.29 -2.12 5.71
N CYS A 49 3.62 -3.30 6.26
CA CYS A 49 3.57 -3.58 7.68
C CYS A 49 4.98 -3.52 8.27
N THR A 50 5.17 -2.74 9.32
CA THR A 50 6.49 -2.52 9.93
C THR A 50 6.42 -2.73 11.44
N LEU A 51 7.27 -3.60 11.97
CA LEU A 51 7.55 -3.68 13.39
C LEU A 51 8.56 -2.59 13.76
N ASN A 52 8.08 -1.54 14.44
CA ASN A 52 8.90 -0.38 14.79
C ASN A 52 9.80 -0.65 16.00
N SER A 53 9.26 -1.33 17.02
CA SER A 53 9.97 -1.63 18.26
C SER A 53 9.30 -2.75 19.05
N VAL A 54 10.09 -3.45 19.86
CA VAL A 54 9.62 -4.32 20.95
C VAL A 54 10.29 -3.86 22.22
N VAL A 55 9.50 -3.53 23.24
CA VAL A 55 9.98 -3.01 24.51
C VAL A 55 9.51 -3.94 25.64
N LYS A 56 10.42 -4.34 26.52
CA LYS A 56 10.12 -5.08 27.73
C LYS A 56 9.79 -4.08 28.86
N ILE A 57 8.62 -4.21 29.49
CA ILE A 57 8.16 -3.33 30.54
C ILE A 57 7.88 -4.18 31.80
N SER A 58 8.24 -3.67 32.99
CA SER A 58 7.86 -4.31 34.25
C SER A 58 6.36 -4.21 34.47
N ASN A 59 5.72 -5.31 34.84
CA ASN A 59 4.29 -5.34 35.10
C ASN A 59 3.89 -4.41 36.26
N LYS A 60 4.79 -4.14 37.20
CA LYS A 60 4.56 -3.21 38.33
C LYS A 60 4.28 -1.78 37.83
N ASP A 61 4.83 -1.40 36.70
CA ASP A 61 4.62 -0.07 36.08
C ASP A 61 3.26 0.03 35.37
N PHE A 62 2.58 -1.10 35.17
CA PHE A 62 1.28 -1.18 34.50
C PHE A 62 0.07 -1.05 35.45
N GLY A 63 0.30 -1.14 36.75
CA GLY A 63 -0.75 -1.01 37.76
C GLY A 63 -1.69 -2.23 37.90
N GLU A 64 -1.43 -3.31 37.16
CA GLU A 64 -2.18 -4.57 37.27
C GLU A 64 -1.44 -5.55 38.18
N THR A 65 -1.90 -5.67 39.43
CA THR A 65 -1.40 -6.64 40.41
C THR A 65 -2.26 -7.89 40.43
N SER A 66 -2.38 -8.62 39.35
CA SER A 66 -2.97 -9.95 39.36
C SER A 66 -1.87 -11.00 39.50
N GLU A 67 -2.08 -11.97 40.44
CA GLU A 67 -1.09 -13.01 40.78
C GLU A 67 -0.71 -13.92 39.58
N ASP A 68 -1.46 -13.89 38.48
CA ASP A 68 -1.25 -14.75 37.31
C ASP A 68 -0.50 -14.09 36.14
N VAL A 69 -0.03 -12.85 36.28
CA VAL A 69 0.64 -12.14 35.20
C VAL A 69 2.16 -12.21 35.35
N SER A 70 2.86 -12.50 34.30
CA SER A 70 4.32 -12.56 34.29
C SER A 70 4.95 -11.24 34.78
N GLU A 71 6.12 -11.30 35.39
CA GLU A 71 6.82 -10.14 35.96
C GLU A 71 7.05 -9.03 34.91
N TYR A 72 7.02 -9.39 33.62
CA TYR A 72 7.25 -8.51 32.52
C TYR A 72 6.20 -8.69 31.43
N ILE A 73 5.92 -7.61 30.72
CA ILE A 73 5.08 -7.54 29.53
C ILE A 73 5.92 -6.99 28.38
N TYR A 74 5.71 -7.50 27.18
CA TYR A 74 6.35 -7.00 25.97
C TYR A 74 5.37 -6.15 25.19
N VAL A 75 5.82 -4.99 24.74
CA VAL A 75 5.02 -4.06 23.94
C VAL A 75 5.64 -3.94 22.55
N SER A 76 4.92 -4.43 21.57
CA SER A 76 5.28 -4.32 20.16
C SER A 76 4.55 -3.14 19.54
N SER A 77 5.30 -2.27 18.87
CA SER A 77 4.74 -1.17 18.07
C SER A 77 4.75 -1.55 16.59
N ILE A 78 3.57 -1.68 15.99
CA ILE A 78 3.40 -2.11 14.59
C ILE A 78 2.67 -1.03 13.82
N SER A 79 3.27 -0.58 12.73
CA SER A 79 2.65 0.36 11.78
C SER A 79 2.19 -0.35 10.52
N ILE A 80 1.02 0.04 10.04
CA ILE A 80 0.45 -0.37 8.78
C ILE A 80 0.21 0.90 7.95
N LYS A 81 0.81 0.95 6.77
CA LYS A 81 0.79 2.11 5.89
C LYS A 81 0.40 1.72 4.47
N ASN A 82 -0.46 2.49 3.84
CA ASN A 82 -0.68 2.40 2.40
C ASN A 82 0.46 3.12 1.68
N THR A 83 1.34 2.36 1.03
CA THR A 83 2.47 2.86 0.22
C THR A 83 2.15 2.91 -1.27
N GLY A 84 0.99 2.40 -1.67
CA GLY A 84 0.47 2.49 -3.03
C GLY A 84 -0.10 3.86 -3.39
N ASN A 85 -0.58 3.98 -4.61
CA ASN A 85 -1.18 5.21 -5.15
C ASN A 85 -2.71 5.21 -5.14
N THR A 86 -3.33 4.15 -4.66
CA THR A 86 -4.78 3.95 -4.63
C THR A 86 -5.21 3.54 -3.23
N ALA A 87 -6.43 3.92 -2.82
CA ALA A 87 -6.99 3.53 -1.54
C ALA A 87 -7.08 2.00 -1.41
N VAL A 88 -6.73 1.50 -0.22
CA VAL A 88 -6.85 0.09 0.16
C VAL A 88 -8.04 -0.05 1.10
N ILE A 89 -8.93 -0.99 0.81
CA ILE A 89 -10.13 -1.29 1.58
C ILE A 89 -10.20 -2.77 1.92
N ASN A 90 -11.03 -3.11 2.89
CA ASN A 90 -11.20 -4.51 3.31
C ASN A 90 -11.58 -5.46 2.17
N ALA A 91 -12.40 -4.99 1.21
CA ALA A 91 -12.80 -5.79 0.03
C ALA A 91 -11.64 -6.15 -0.93
N ASP A 92 -10.47 -5.58 -0.76
CA ASP A 92 -9.27 -5.93 -1.55
C ASP A 92 -8.62 -7.24 -1.06
N PHE A 93 -9.05 -7.75 0.08
CA PHE A 93 -8.53 -8.96 0.69
C PHE A 93 -9.55 -10.11 0.62
N ASN A 94 -9.07 -11.31 0.36
CA ASN A 94 -9.90 -12.52 0.38
C ASN A 94 -10.31 -12.95 1.79
N GLN A 95 -9.54 -12.50 2.80
CA GLN A 95 -9.75 -12.76 4.23
C GLN A 95 -9.50 -11.48 5.01
N PRO A 96 -10.06 -11.31 6.22
CA PRO A 96 -9.72 -10.21 7.08
C PRO A 96 -8.22 -10.12 7.31
N MET A 97 -7.67 -8.92 7.22
CA MET A 97 -6.26 -8.69 7.54
C MET A 97 -5.98 -9.12 8.98
N SER A 98 -4.95 -9.93 9.17
CA SER A 98 -4.55 -10.37 10.51
C SER A 98 -3.04 -10.32 10.71
N ILE A 99 -2.66 -10.14 11.98
CA ILE A 99 -1.28 -10.15 12.44
C ILE A 99 -1.17 -11.22 13.51
N GLU A 100 -0.34 -12.23 13.24
CA GLU A 100 -0.07 -13.34 14.15
C GLU A 100 1.21 -13.06 14.96
N PHE A 101 1.13 -13.23 16.27
CA PHE A 101 2.25 -13.15 17.21
C PHE A 101 2.63 -14.57 17.60
N GLN A 102 3.39 -15.23 16.77
CA GLN A 102 3.71 -16.65 16.90
C GLN A 102 4.27 -16.99 18.29
N ASP A 103 3.76 -18.10 18.87
CA ASP A 103 4.13 -18.61 20.19
C ASP A 103 3.86 -17.63 21.34
N ASN A 104 2.83 -16.78 21.20
CA ASN A 104 2.54 -15.76 22.19
C ASN A 104 1.03 -15.55 22.38
N THR A 105 0.65 -14.92 23.47
CA THR A 105 -0.74 -14.53 23.75
C THR A 105 -0.83 -13.01 23.84
N ILE A 106 -1.75 -12.44 23.09
CA ILE A 106 -2.04 -11.01 23.17
C ILE A 106 -2.88 -10.74 24.42
N ILE A 107 -2.33 -9.92 25.32
CA ILE A 107 -3.03 -9.45 26.53
C ILE A 107 -3.94 -8.29 26.16
N ARG A 108 -3.45 -7.40 25.33
CA ARG A 108 -4.11 -6.16 24.95
C ARG A 108 -3.58 -5.63 23.62
N ALA A 109 -4.45 -4.99 22.86
CA ALA A 109 -4.04 -4.19 21.71
C ALA A 109 -4.73 -2.82 21.77
N LYS A 110 -4.03 -1.77 21.36
CA LYS A 110 -4.63 -0.44 21.24
C LYS A 110 -4.04 0.31 20.04
N VAL A 111 -4.87 1.14 19.43
CA VAL A 111 -4.41 2.09 18.43
C VAL A 111 -3.62 3.20 19.14
N ASN A 112 -2.39 3.44 18.71
CA ASN A 112 -1.50 4.44 19.31
C ASN A 112 -1.44 5.71 18.49
N LYS A 113 -1.34 5.57 17.15
CA LYS A 113 -1.20 6.68 16.22
C LYS A 113 -1.98 6.38 14.94
N THR A 114 -2.56 7.40 14.36
CA THR A 114 -3.19 7.34 13.04
C THR A 114 -2.88 8.62 12.28
N SER A 115 -2.91 8.54 10.96
CA SER A 115 -2.72 9.69 10.08
C SER A 115 -3.85 10.70 10.17
N ASN A 116 -5.08 10.24 10.45
CA ASN A 116 -6.24 11.12 10.64
C ASN A 116 -7.28 10.50 11.57
N LYS A 117 -8.27 11.31 11.99
CA LYS A 117 -9.31 10.88 12.93
C LYS A 117 -10.21 9.78 12.37
N TYR A 118 -10.52 9.78 11.09
CA TYR A 118 -11.40 8.76 10.49
C TYR A 118 -10.76 7.39 10.52
N VAL A 119 -9.47 7.30 10.16
CA VAL A 119 -8.68 6.07 10.28
C VAL A 119 -8.70 5.57 11.73
N TYR A 120 -8.56 6.46 12.71
CA TYR A 120 -8.60 6.09 14.13
C TYR A 120 -9.94 5.45 14.53
N ASP A 121 -11.04 6.14 14.22
CA ASP A 121 -12.38 5.70 14.61
C ASP A 121 -12.73 4.35 13.96
N GLU A 122 -12.39 4.13 12.69
CA GLU A 122 -12.64 2.87 11.97
C GLU A 122 -11.78 1.73 12.54
N VAL A 123 -10.48 1.93 12.64
CA VAL A 123 -9.56 0.89 13.13
C VAL A 123 -9.86 0.52 14.59
N LEU A 124 -10.14 1.52 15.45
CA LEU A 124 -10.48 1.26 16.86
C LEU A 124 -11.75 0.44 16.99
N LYS A 125 -12.76 0.72 16.16
CA LYS A 125 -14.05 0.02 16.19
C LYS A 125 -13.95 -1.42 15.70
N ASN A 126 -13.10 -1.67 14.71
CA ASN A 126 -13.10 -2.91 13.94
C ASN A 126 -11.91 -3.83 14.26
N ALA A 127 -10.91 -3.34 15.00
CA ALA A 127 -9.80 -4.17 15.46
C ALA A 127 -10.24 -5.06 16.63
N LYS A 128 -9.94 -6.35 16.53
CA LYS A 128 -10.16 -7.35 17.58
C LYS A 128 -8.91 -8.18 17.74
N PHE A 129 -8.68 -8.71 18.93
CA PHE A 129 -7.62 -9.68 19.16
C PHE A 129 -8.17 -10.92 19.83
N GLU A 130 -7.64 -12.07 19.46
CA GLU A 130 -8.02 -13.37 19.98
C GLU A 130 -6.76 -14.25 19.99
N ASP A 131 -6.42 -14.79 21.14
CA ASP A 131 -5.20 -15.56 21.38
C ASP A 131 -3.93 -14.84 20.91
N ASP A 132 -3.34 -15.29 19.81
CA ASP A 132 -2.12 -14.78 19.19
C ASP A 132 -2.38 -13.90 17.95
N PHE A 133 -3.66 -13.70 17.58
CA PHE A 133 -4.06 -12.94 16.41
C PHE A 133 -4.64 -11.56 16.75
N LEU A 134 -4.20 -10.56 16.01
CA LEU A 134 -4.83 -9.25 15.90
C LEU A 134 -5.52 -9.15 14.54
N PHE A 135 -6.86 -9.11 14.53
CA PHE A 135 -7.69 -8.95 13.34
C PHE A 135 -8.06 -7.49 13.14
N ILE A 136 -7.99 -7.05 11.88
CA ILE A 136 -8.33 -5.69 11.47
C ILE A 136 -9.37 -5.81 10.35
N ASN A 137 -10.61 -5.50 10.69
CA ASN A 137 -11.73 -5.55 9.77
C ASN A 137 -12.18 -4.15 9.38
N ASP A 138 -12.80 -4.02 8.21
CA ASP A 138 -13.52 -2.83 7.75
C ASP A 138 -12.72 -1.53 7.89
N PHE A 139 -11.57 -1.47 7.26
CA PHE A 139 -10.76 -0.26 7.21
C PHE A 139 -10.67 0.33 5.80
N LEU A 140 -10.39 1.61 5.74
CA LEU A 140 -10.04 2.35 4.55
C LEU A 140 -8.73 3.11 4.81
N LEU A 141 -7.73 2.88 3.98
CA LEU A 141 -6.48 3.65 3.98
C LEU A 141 -6.26 4.29 2.61
N ASN A 142 -6.34 5.61 2.55
CA ASN A 142 -5.94 6.36 1.37
C ASN A 142 -4.41 6.32 1.18
N PRO A 143 -3.89 6.66 -0.01
CA PRO A 143 -2.45 6.75 -0.23
C PRO A 143 -1.74 7.56 0.86
N SER A 144 -0.64 7.02 1.38
CA SER A 144 0.18 7.59 2.46
C SER A 144 -0.44 7.60 3.86
N GLU A 145 -1.69 7.19 4.03
CA GLU A 145 -2.28 7.05 5.36
C GLU A 145 -1.69 5.86 6.11
N GLU A 146 -1.62 5.98 7.43
CA GLU A 146 -1.07 4.97 8.34
C GLU A 146 -1.83 4.89 9.65
N PHE A 147 -1.75 3.75 10.29
CA PHE A 147 -2.09 3.58 11.70
C PHE A 147 -1.05 2.69 12.40
N THR A 148 -0.91 2.90 13.70
CA THR A 148 0.04 2.15 14.53
C THR A 148 -0.69 1.52 15.71
N PHE A 149 -0.48 0.21 15.92
CA PHE A 149 -0.89 -0.50 17.11
C PHE A 149 0.24 -0.60 18.13
N LEU A 150 -0.12 -0.54 19.42
CA LEU A 150 0.66 -1.11 20.50
C LEU A 150 -0.01 -2.43 20.91
N VAL A 151 0.72 -3.52 20.78
CA VAL A 151 0.28 -4.86 21.12
C VAL A 151 1.09 -5.34 22.31
N PHE A 152 0.38 -5.75 23.36
CA PHE A 152 0.94 -6.19 24.62
C PHE A 152 0.86 -7.70 24.68
N THR A 153 1.99 -8.37 24.91
CA THR A 153 2.12 -9.82 24.93
C THR A 153 2.83 -10.29 26.19
N LYS A 154 2.58 -11.56 26.60
CA LYS A 154 3.21 -12.15 27.80
C LYS A 154 4.70 -12.35 27.63
N GLU A 155 5.12 -12.70 26.44
CA GLU A 155 6.50 -13.00 26.09
C GLU A 155 6.98 -12.14 24.92
N SER A 156 8.28 -12.12 24.68
CA SER A 156 8.80 -11.50 23.47
C SER A 156 8.34 -12.29 22.25
N PRO A 157 7.67 -11.67 21.26
CA PRO A 157 7.24 -12.40 20.08
C PRO A 157 8.46 -12.97 19.34
N SER A 158 8.44 -14.27 19.09
CA SER A 158 9.49 -14.96 18.34
C SER A 158 9.45 -14.58 16.88
N LYS A 159 8.25 -14.37 16.34
CA LYS A 159 7.97 -13.97 14.99
C LYS A 159 6.62 -13.27 14.90
N ILE A 160 6.52 -12.28 14.03
CA ILE A 160 5.27 -11.60 13.67
C ILE A 160 5.00 -11.86 12.20
N ILE A 161 3.82 -12.42 11.89
CA ILE A 161 3.42 -12.80 10.53
C ILE A 161 2.20 -11.97 10.15
N TYR A 162 2.21 -11.42 8.96
CA TYR A 162 1.11 -10.65 8.39
C TYR A 162 0.39 -11.50 7.34
N HIS A 163 -0.93 -11.59 7.47
CA HIS A 163 -1.81 -12.38 6.60
C HIS A 163 -2.82 -11.49 5.87
#